data_c52feaad443356cf68d452697314a124
#
_entry.id   c52feaad443356cf68d452697314a124
#
_cell.length_a   1.000
_cell.length_b   1.000
_cell.length_c   1.000
_cell.angle_alpha   90.00
_cell.angle_beta   90.00
_cell.angle_gamma   90.00
#
_symmetry.space_group_name_H-M   'P 1'
#
loop_
_entity.id
_entity.type
_entity.pdbx_description
1 polymer ?
#
loop_
_entity_poly.entity_id
_entity_poly.type
_entity_poly.pdbx_seq_one_letter_code
_entity_poly.pdbx_strand_id
1 'polypeptide(L)'
;MCIRDSQCPTILDNGFGGHRIEGIGDKHIPWVHNVKNTDMVIDIDDEDSQRLLRLFNCKEGQEYLKTLGLSDEQIEKFTWMGISGIANVLCCIKFAKFYELTEDDVVVTVLTDSAVMYKSRVEELNEMYGAYSAQAAELDHNLHMLNLKTDSMLELTYPERKRVHNLKYYTWVEQQGMSVEDLNAQWYDTKNTWDAVHAQAKELDELINAFNDEVGLLKAL
;
A
#
# COMPACT_ATOMS: atom_id res chain seq x y z
N MET A 1 7.80 -0.21 -7.41
CA MET A 1 6.84 0.85 -7.06
C MET A 1 6.68 0.86 -5.55
N CYS A 2 6.60 2.02 -4.92
CA CYS A 2 6.36 2.18 -3.49
C CYS A 2 5.13 3.06 -3.31
N ILE A 3 4.20 2.62 -2.46
CA ILE A 3 2.95 3.33 -2.18
C ILE A 3 3.09 4.07 -0.86
N ARG A 4 2.59 5.29 -0.81
CA ARG A 4 2.54 6.10 0.40
C ARG A 4 1.21 6.82 0.52
N ASP A 5 0.94 7.32 1.70
CA ASP A 5 -0.17 8.22 1.99
C ASP A 5 0.28 9.67 1.73
N SER A 6 -0.47 10.43 0.95
CA SER A 6 -0.11 11.81 0.60
C SER A 6 -0.12 12.75 1.81
N GLN A 7 -0.81 12.39 2.90
CA GLN A 7 -0.74 13.10 4.18
C GLN A 7 0.52 12.73 4.98
N CYS A 8 1.21 11.63 4.60
CA CYS A 8 2.47 11.20 5.20
C CYS A 8 3.53 10.87 4.13
N PRO A 9 3.95 11.85 3.28
CA PRO A 9 4.73 11.61 2.06
C PRO A 9 6.23 11.50 2.36
N THR A 10 6.62 10.65 3.30
CA THR A 10 8.01 10.55 3.77
C THR A 10 9.01 10.21 2.65
N ILE A 11 8.63 9.34 1.73
CA ILE A 11 9.51 8.95 0.62
C ILE A 11 9.43 9.97 -0.53
N LEU A 12 8.26 10.52 -0.80
CA LEU A 12 8.07 11.49 -1.87
C LEU A 12 8.75 12.83 -1.54
N ASP A 13 8.39 13.43 -0.39
CA ASP A 13 8.73 14.81 -0.02
C ASP A 13 9.48 14.97 1.31
N ASN A 14 9.94 13.89 1.94
CA ASN A 14 10.58 13.88 3.27
C ASN A 14 9.69 14.42 4.41
N GLY A 15 8.39 14.55 4.18
CA GLY A 15 7.42 15.01 5.16
C GLY A 15 6.71 13.87 5.86
N PHE A 16 6.04 14.18 6.97
CA PHE A 16 5.10 13.26 7.62
C PHE A 16 4.01 14.04 8.35
N GLY A 17 2.83 13.42 8.45
CA GLY A 17 1.68 14.00 9.13
C GLY A 17 0.73 12.92 9.63
N GLY A 18 -0.37 13.34 10.26
CA GLY A 18 -1.48 12.44 10.59
C GLY A 18 -2.18 11.99 9.33
N HIS A 19 -2.46 10.69 9.23
CA HIS A 19 -3.07 10.07 8.05
C HIS A 19 -4.05 8.97 8.48
N ARG A 20 -4.90 8.51 7.55
CA ARG A 20 -5.97 7.56 7.79
C ARG A 20 -5.83 6.24 7.03
N ILE A 21 -4.77 6.05 6.25
CA ILE A 21 -4.46 4.75 5.63
C ILE A 21 -3.56 3.98 6.59
N GLU A 22 -4.16 3.26 7.53
CA GLU A 22 -3.43 2.41 8.46
C GLU A 22 -2.59 1.39 7.68
N GLY A 23 -1.31 1.30 8.03
CA GLY A 23 -0.35 0.34 7.43
C GLY A 23 0.41 0.86 6.19
N ILE A 24 0.09 2.03 5.63
CA ILE A 24 0.86 2.60 4.49
C ILE A 24 1.42 3.91 4.99
N GLY A 25 1.30 4.81 5.48
CA GLY A 25 2.03 6.01 5.90
C GLY A 25 2.94 5.71 7.10
N ASP A 26 4.20 6.01 6.96
CA ASP A 26 5.17 5.96 8.06
C ASP A 26 6.21 7.06 7.87
N LYS A 27 6.57 7.71 8.97
CA LYS A 27 7.65 8.70 9.02
C LYS A 27 9.05 8.09 8.85
N HIS A 28 9.17 6.76 8.91
CA HIS A 28 10.43 6.06 8.84
C HIS A 28 10.56 5.27 7.53
N ILE A 29 11.78 5.20 7.02
CA ILE A 29 12.11 4.24 5.95
C ILE A 29 12.48 2.93 6.62
N PRO A 30 11.79 1.79 6.35
CA PRO A 30 12.12 0.53 6.96
C PRO A 30 13.56 0.11 6.71
N TRP A 31 14.23 -0.47 7.72
CA TRP A 31 15.60 -0.97 7.58
C TRP A 31 15.75 -1.94 6.43
N VAL A 32 14.77 -2.85 6.29
CA VAL A 32 14.75 -3.90 5.26
C VAL A 32 14.31 -3.43 3.87
N HIS A 33 14.00 -2.15 3.70
CA HIS A 33 13.64 -1.62 2.39
C HIS A 33 14.88 -1.43 1.52
N ASN A 34 15.06 -2.29 0.52
CA ASN A 34 16.08 -2.07 -0.52
C ASN A 34 15.61 -1.01 -1.52
N VAL A 35 15.98 0.23 -1.26
CA VAL A 35 15.56 1.38 -2.09
C VAL A 35 16.06 1.27 -3.53
N LYS A 36 17.15 0.53 -3.79
CA LYS A 36 17.66 0.32 -5.15
C LYS A 36 16.70 -0.47 -6.04
N ASN A 37 15.78 -1.24 -5.44
CA ASN A 37 14.75 -2.01 -6.12
C ASN A 37 13.42 -1.24 -6.25
N THR A 38 13.40 0.05 -5.90
CA THR A 38 12.22 0.91 -6.03
C THR A 38 12.42 1.88 -7.19
N ASP A 39 11.60 1.80 -8.21
CA ASP A 39 11.72 2.64 -9.41
C ASP A 39 10.86 3.88 -9.34
N MET A 40 9.72 3.80 -8.63
CA MET A 40 8.76 4.90 -8.52
C MET A 40 8.10 4.90 -7.15
N VAL A 41 7.81 6.09 -6.65
CA VAL A 41 6.95 6.35 -5.49
C VAL A 41 5.66 6.97 -5.98
N ILE A 42 4.54 6.48 -5.46
CA ILE A 42 3.20 7.00 -5.76
C ILE A 42 2.48 7.20 -4.44
N ASP A 43 2.01 8.41 -4.19
CA ASP A 43 1.22 8.72 -3.02
C ASP A 43 -0.27 8.72 -3.38
N ILE A 44 -1.08 8.18 -2.48
CA ILE A 44 -2.54 8.15 -2.57
C ILE A 44 -3.10 9.04 -1.46
N ASP A 45 -4.07 9.87 -1.81
CA ASP A 45 -4.81 10.65 -0.83
C ASP A 45 -5.66 9.71 0.05
N ASP A 46 -5.58 9.89 1.37
CA ASP A 46 -6.35 9.05 2.28
C ASP A 46 -7.86 9.24 2.11
N GLU A 47 -8.30 10.42 1.67
CA GLU A 47 -9.69 10.68 1.34
C GLU A 47 -10.17 9.79 0.18
N ASP A 48 -9.35 9.60 -0.88
CA ASP A 48 -9.71 8.71 -1.99
C ASP A 48 -9.97 7.29 -1.49
N SER A 49 -9.10 6.77 -0.63
CA SER A 49 -9.23 5.41 -0.08
C SER A 49 -10.46 5.29 0.84
N GLN A 50 -10.72 6.29 1.68
CA GLN A 50 -11.84 6.30 2.62
C GLN A 50 -13.20 6.40 1.89
N ARG A 51 -13.28 7.22 0.84
CA ARG A 51 -14.49 7.36 0.02
C ARG A 51 -14.84 6.07 -0.70
N LEU A 52 -13.84 5.42 -1.28
CA LEU A 52 -14.04 4.13 -1.93
C LEU A 52 -14.36 3.00 -0.94
N LEU A 53 -13.83 3.05 0.29
CA LEU A 53 -14.23 2.12 1.33
C LEU A 53 -15.75 2.17 1.59
N ARG A 54 -16.35 3.38 1.65
CA ARG A 54 -17.81 3.54 1.77
C ARG A 54 -18.54 3.04 0.51
N LEU A 55 -18.07 3.42 -0.67
CA LEU A 55 -18.67 3.00 -1.95
C LEU A 55 -18.80 1.48 -2.06
N PHE A 56 -17.76 0.75 -1.65
CA PHE A 56 -17.72 -0.70 -1.78
C PHE A 56 -18.47 -1.43 -0.67
N ASN A 57 -18.65 -0.82 0.51
CA ASN A 57 -19.18 -1.50 1.69
C ASN A 57 -20.55 -1.00 2.18
N CYS A 58 -21.03 0.16 1.72
CA CYS A 58 -22.38 0.61 2.01
C CYS A 58 -23.37 0.05 0.97
N LYS A 59 -24.58 -0.28 1.44
CA LYS A 59 -25.63 -0.84 0.57
C LYS A 59 -25.93 0.05 -0.63
N GLU A 60 -26.06 1.35 -0.41
CA GLU A 60 -26.35 2.34 -1.45
C GLU A 60 -25.23 2.42 -2.50
N GLY A 61 -23.99 2.24 -2.05
CA GLY A 61 -22.82 2.16 -2.95
C GLY A 61 -22.85 0.91 -3.81
N GLN A 62 -23.13 -0.24 -3.22
CA GLN A 62 -23.25 -1.52 -3.92
C GLN A 62 -24.41 -1.50 -4.93
N GLU A 63 -25.56 -0.92 -4.56
CA GLU A 63 -26.70 -0.75 -5.48
C GLU A 63 -26.34 0.21 -6.64
N TYR A 64 -25.61 1.28 -6.36
CA TYR A 64 -25.09 2.16 -7.42
C TYR A 64 -24.17 1.40 -8.37
N LEU A 65 -23.23 0.60 -7.87
CA LEU A 65 -22.31 -0.20 -8.69
C LEU A 65 -23.06 -1.19 -9.61
N LYS A 66 -24.18 -1.75 -9.16
CA LYS A 66 -25.07 -2.56 -10.03
C LYS A 66 -25.64 -1.76 -11.21
N THR A 67 -25.95 -0.50 -11.02
CA THR A 67 -26.43 0.35 -12.13
C THR A 67 -25.38 0.56 -13.22
N LEU A 68 -24.09 0.39 -12.87
CA LEU A 68 -22.96 0.43 -13.81
C LEU A 68 -22.72 -0.91 -14.53
N GLY A 69 -23.54 -1.94 -14.22
CA GLY A 69 -23.47 -3.24 -14.87
C GLY A 69 -22.60 -4.28 -14.15
N LEU A 70 -22.14 -4.01 -12.93
CA LEU A 70 -21.39 -4.99 -12.15
C LEU A 70 -22.32 -6.06 -11.58
N SER A 71 -21.87 -7.31 -11.60
CA SER A 71 -22.58 -8.43 -10.98
C SER A 71 -22.43 -8.44 -9.46
N ASP A 72 -23.34 -9.12 -8.77
CA ASP A 72 -23.26 -9.30 -7.32
C ASP A 72 -21.93 -9.96 -6.90
N GLU A 73 -21.44 -10.93 -7.66
CA GLU A 73 -20.15 -11.59 -7.41
C GLU A 73 -18.96 -10.62 -7.51
N GLN A 74 -18.98 -9.70 -8.48
CA GLN A 74 -17.92 -8.70 -8.62
C GLN A 74 -17.95 -7.70 -7.46
N ILE A 75 -19.14 -7.27 -7.06
CA ILE A 75 -19.34 -6.32 -5.97
C ILE A 75 -18.91 -6.94 -4.63
N GLU A 76 -19.23 -8.22 -4.40
CA GLU A 76 -18.79 -8.94 -3.20
C GLU A 76 -17.25 -8.94 -3.08
N LYS A 77 -16.52 -9.13 -4.19
CA LYS A 77 -15.06 -9.13 -4.20
C LYS A 77 -14.45 -7.79 -3.77
N PHE A 78 -15.13 -6.66 -3.95
CA PHE A 78 -14.65 -5.37 -3.47
C PHE A 78 -14.58 -5.29 -1.93
N THR A 79 -15.41 -6.04 -1.22
CA THR A 79 -15.37 -6.12 0.25
C THR A 79 -14.13 -6.85 0.78
N TRP A 80 -13.38 -7.53 -0.08
CA TRP A 80 -12.11 -8.18 0.27
C TRP A 80 -10.95 -7.19 0.36
N MET A 81 -11.14 -5.95 -0.10
CA MET A 81 -10.14 -4.90 -0.04
C MET A 81 -10.34 -4.06 1.23
N GLY A 82 -9.39 -4.13 2.15
CA GLY A 82 -9.25 -3.14 3.21
C GLY A 82 -8.69 -1.82 2.69
N ILE A 83 -8.46 -0.86 3.58
CA ILE A 83 -8.02 0.50 3.22
C ILE A 83 -6.72 0.46 2.41
N SER A 84 -5.72 -0.31 2.87
CA SER A 84 -4.44 -0.47 2.17
C SER A 84 -4.60 -1.14 0.80
N GLY A 85 -5.51 -2.13 0.70
CA GLY A 85 -5.83 -2.79 -0.57
C GLY A 85 -6.43 -1.83 -1.59
N ILE A 86 -7.34 -0.96 -1.16
CA ILE A 86 -7.93 0.09 -2.00
C ILE A 86 -6.83 1.06 -2.46
N ALA A 87 -5.98 1.54 -1.54
CA ALA A 87 -4.86 2.42 -1.88
C ALA A 87 -3.90 1.75 -2.90
N ASN A 88 -3.62 0.45 -2.74
CA ASN A 88 -2.81 -0.32 -3.67
C ASN A 88 -3.43 -0.36 -5.08
N VAL A 89 -4.73 -0.56 -5.19
CA VAL A 89 -5.44 -0.55 -6.48
C VAL A 89 -5.42 0.85 -7.11
N LEU A 90 -5.68 1.91 -6.33
CA LEU A 90 -5.58 3.28 -6.81
C LEU A 90 -4.17 3.61 -7.33
N CYS A 91 -3.14 3.14 -6.63
CA CYS A 91 -1.77 3.27 -7.06
C CYS A 91 -1.51 2.57 -8.40
N CYS A 92 -2.05 1.36 -8.60
CA CYS A 92 -1.97 0.66 -9.89
C CYS A 92 -2.67 1.44 -11.01
N ILE A 93 -3.81 2.06 -10.72
CA ILE A 93 -4.53 2.90 -11.68
C ILE A 93 -3.71 4.15 -12.06
N LYS A 94 -3.13 4.87 -11.06
CA LYS A 94 -2.24 6.00 -11.33
C LYS A 94 -1.04 5.59 -12.17
N PHE A 95 -0.41 4.46 -11.83
CA PHE A 95 0.71 3.89 -12.55
C PHE A 95 0.36 3.57 -14.01
N ALA A 96 -0.77 2.89 -14.22
CA ALA A 96 -1.25 2.55 -15.56
C ALA A 96 -1.55 3.78 -16.41
N LYS A 97 -2.21 4.80 -15.82
CA LYS A 97 -2.46 6.09 -16.50
C LYS A 97 -1.18 6.83 -16.84
N PHE A 98 -0.20 6.84 -15.94
CA PHE A 98 1.06 7.58 -16.13
C PHE A 98 1.93 6.99 -17.25
N TYR A 99 1.99 5.67 -17.33
CA TYR A 99 2.77 4.97 -18.35
C TYR A 99 1.93 4.56 -19.58
N GLU A 100 0.68 4.99 -19.66
CA GLU A 100 -0.23 4.70 -20.78
C GLU A 100 -0.32 3.18 -21.05
N LEU A 101 -0.39 2.37 -19.97
CA LEU A 101 -0.44 0.92 -20.07
C LEU A 101 -1.70 0.46 -20.82
N THR A 102 -1.57 -0.66 -21.52
CA THR A 102 -2.61 -1.26 -22.34
C THR A 102 -3.06 -2.61 -21.79
N GLU A 103 -3.96 -3.29 -22.46
CA GLU A 103 -4.42 -4.64 -22.10
C GLU A 103 -3.33 -5.73 -22.20
N ASP A 104 -2.22 -5.43 -22.87
CA ASP A 104 -1.07 -6.34 -22.98
C ASP A 104 -0.11 -6.23 -21.76
N ASP A 105 -0.32 -5.23 -20.89
CA ASP A 105 0.53 -4.98 -19.73
C ASP A 105 -0.05 -5.62 -18.47
N VAL A 106 0.80 -6.09 -17.57
CA VAL A 106 0.39 -6.70 -16.31
C VAL A 106 0.94 -5.90 -15.13
N VAL A 107 0.04 -5.45 -14.26
CA VAL A 107 0.39 -4.82 -12.98
C VAL A 107 -0.07 -5.73 -11.84
N VAL A 108 0.86 -6.10 -10.95
CA VAL A 108 0.58 -6.98 -9.81
C VAL A 108 0.64 -6.16 -8.52
N THR A 109 -0.35 -6.35 -7.65
CA THR A 109 -0.38 -5.76 -6.31
C THR A 109 -0.83 -6.77 -5.26
N VAL A 110 -0.73 -6.39 -3.99
CA VAL A 110 -1.13 -7.24 -2.86
C VAL A 110 -2.33 -6.62 -2.15
N LEU A 111 -3.36 -7.42 -1.91
CA LEU A 111 -4.48 -7.08 -1.04
C LEU A 111 -4.20 -7.68 0.34
N THR A 112 -3.88 -6.84 1.31
CA THR A 112 -3.32 -7.26 2.61
C THR A 112 -4.36 -7.74 3.60
N ASP A 113 -5.53 -7.12 3.59
CA ASP A 113 -6.64 -7.36 4.53
C ASP A 113 -7.99 -7.07 3.86
N SER A 114 -9.08 -7.31 4.57
CA SER A 114 -10.42 -7.08 4.05
C SER A 114 -11.15 -5.95 4.78
N ALA A 115 -12.19 -5.40 4.15
CA ALA A 115 -13.04 -4.36 4.73
C ALA A 115 -13.72 -4.79 6.04
N VAL A 116 -13.82 -6.08 6.33
CA VAL A 116 -14.40 -6.60 7.58
C VAL A 116 -13.71 -6.01 8.81
N MET A 117 -12.42 -5.70 8.72
CA MET A 117 -11.64 -5.08 9.80
C MET A 117 -11.95 -3.59 10.02
N TYR A 118 -12.62 -2.94 9.07
CA TYR A 118 -12.81 -1.48 9.02
C TYR A 118 -14.26 -1.02 9.20
N LYS A 119 -15.11 -1.83 9.84
CA LYS A 119 -16.53 -1.46 10.08
C LYS A 119 -16.67 -0.16 10.88
N SER A 120 -15.87 0.00 11.94
CA SER A 120 -15.85 1.23 12.72
C SER A 120 -15.45 2.45 11.91
N ARG A 121 -14.54 2.27 10.95
CA ARG A 121 -14.13 3.35 10.04
C ARG A 121 -15.27 3.79 9.12
N VAL A 122 -16.09 2.86 8.63
CA VAL A 122 -17.28 3.18 7.83
C VAL A 122 -18.31 3.93 8.68
N GLU A 123 -18.48 3.55 9.96
CA GLU A 123 -19.35 4.24 10.90
C GLU A 123 -18.87 5.68 11.16
N GLU A 124 -17.59 5.89 11.45
CA GLU A 124 -17.00 7.22 11.61
C GLU A 124 -17.19 8.11 10.36
N LEU A 125 -17.02 7.54 9.16
CA LEU A 125 -17.23 8.25 7.90
C LEU A 125 -18.72 8.63 7.73
N ASN A 126 -19.65 7.77 8.18
CA ASN A 126 -21.07 8.08 8.16
C ASN A 126 -21.44 9.19 9.18
N GLU A 127 -20.78 9.23 10.32
CA GLU A 127 -20.93 10.33 11.28
C GLU A 127 -20.39 11.65 10.72
N MET A 128 -19.22 11.60 10.06
CA MET A 128 -18.53 12.78 9.50
C MET A 128 -19.27 13.36 8.29
N TYR A 129 -19.72 12.53 7.36
CA TYR A 129 -20.28 12.94 6.07
C TYR A 129 -21.80 12.72 5.95
N GLY A 130 -22.45 12.23 6.99
CA GLY A 130 -23.85 11.85 6.98
C GLY A 130 -24.09 10.46 6.37
N ALA A 131 -25.36 10.02 6.42
CA ALA A 131 -25.77 8.74 5.86
C ALA A 131 -25.41 8.65 4.37
N TYR A 132 -24.91 7.48 3.98
CA TYR A 132 -24.53 7.25 2.59
C TYR A 132 -25.76 7.21 1.68
N SER A 133 -25.67 7.75 0.49
CA SER A 133 -26.78 7.82 -0.47
C SER A 133 -26.29 7.43 -1.87
N ALA A 134 -27.22 7.11 -2.79
CA ALA A 134 -26.87 6.84 -4.18
C ALA A 134 -26.16 8.04 -4.83
N GLN A 135 -26.55 9.26 -4.46
CA GLN A 135 -25.91 10.47 -4.96
C GLN A 135 -24.49 10.65 -4.43
N ALA A 136 -24.23 10.29 -3.16
CA ALA A 136 -22.88 10.26 -2.60
C ALA A 136 -22.03 9.17 -3.28
N ALA A 137 -22.61 8.01 -3.56
CA ALA A 137 -21.93 6.92 -4.27
C ALA A 137 -21.49 7.32 -5.68
N GLU A 138 -22.37 7.98 -6.43
CA GLU A 138 -22.04 8.51 -7.77
C GLU A 138 -20.91 9.54 -7.69
N LEU A 139 -20.96 10.45 -6.72
CA LEU A 139 -19.96 11.47 -6.51
C LEU A 139 -18.60 10.86 -6.14
N ASP A 140 -18.58 9.92 -5.17
CA ASP A 140 -17.36 9.26 -4.74
C ASP A 140 -16.71 8.45 -5.89
N HIS A 141 -17.51 7.73 -6.68
CA HIS A 141 -17.00 7.04 -7.86
C HIS A 141 -16.38 7.98 -8.89
N ASN A 142 -17.05 9.09 -9.18
CA ASN A 142 -16.57 10.05 -10.18
C ASN A 142 -15.30 10.77 -9.73
N LEU A 143 -15.27 11.25 -8.48
CA LEU A 143 -14.15 12.06 -7.98
C LEU A 143 -12.93 11.25 -7.57
N HIS A 144 -13.14 10.12 -6.88
CA HIS A 144 -12.08 9.37 -6.21
C HIS A 144 -11.60 8.14 -7.00
N MET A 145 -12.27 7.78 -8.10
CA MET A 145 -11.85 6.69 -8.98
C MET A 145 -11.69 7.13 -10.43
N LEU A 146 -12.75 7.60 -11.09
CA LEU A 146 -12.68 7.94 -12.52
C LEU A 146 -11.78 9.15 -12.78
N ASN A 147 -11.85 10.16 -11.92
CA ASN A 147 -11.04 11.38 -12.03
C ASN A 147 -9.72 11.31 -11.27
N LEU A 148 -9.27 10.12 -10.89
CA LEU A 148 -7.99 9.93 -10.21
C LEU A 148 -6.86 10.50 -11.07
N LYS A 149 -6.11 11.46 -10.50
CA LYS A 149 -5.04 12.20 -11.19
C LYS A 149 -3.71 11.44 -11.13
N THR A 150 -2.77 11.81 -11.99
CA THR A 150 -1.37 11.34 -11.98
C THR A 150 -0.44 12.32 -11.27
N ASP A 151 -0.93 12.93 -10.20
CA ASP A 151 -0.17 13.77 -9.27
C ASP A 151 0.51 12.93 -8.17
N SER A 152 1.36 13.56 -7.36
CA SER A 152 2.06 12.91 -6.24
C SER A 152 2.78 11.61 -6.66
N MET A 153 3.48 11.68 -7.79
CA MET A 153 4.25 10.57 -8.36
C MET A 153 5.68 11.00 -8.62
N LEU A 154 6.65 10.14 -8.32
CA LEU A 154 8.08 10.41 -8.50
C LEU A 154 8.81 9.18 -9.02
N GLU A 155 9.35 9.28 -10.24
CA GLU A 155 10.33 8.30 -10.72
C GLU A 155 11.67 8.49 -9.98
N LEU A 156 12.17 7.43 -9.38
CA LEU A 156 13.39 7.49 -8.57
C LEU A 156 14.64 7.38 -9.44
N THR A 157 15.27 8.50 -9.70
CA THR A 157 16.64 8.57 -10.22
C THR A 157 17.66 8.12 -9.17
N TYR A 158 18.93 7.97 -9.55
CA TYR A 158 19.98 7.62 -8.59
C TYR A 158 20.06 8.61 -7.39
N PRO A 159 20.04 9.95 -7.58
CA PRO A 159 20.03 10.88 -6.47
C PRO A 159 18.82 10.71 -5.56
N GLU A 160 17.61 10.48 -6.12
CA GLU A 160 16.41 10.29 -5.35
C GLU A 160 16.44 8.99 -4.52
N ARG A 161 16.85 7.87 -5.13
CA ARG A 161 17.06 6.62 -4.38
C ARG A 161 18.07 6.82 -3.25
N LYS A 162 19.17 7.55 -3.49
CA LYS A 162 20.18 7.82 -2.47
C LYS A 162 19.63 8.72 -1.36
N ARG A 163 18.82 9.71 -1.69
CA ARG A 163 18.11 10.55 -0.72
C ARG A 163 17.23 9.68 0.22
N VAL A 164 16.36 8.85 -0.38
CA VAL A 164 15.47 7.96 0.40
C VAL A 164 16.29 6.99 1.27
N HIS A 165 17.36 6.40 0.73
CA HIS A 165 18.24 5.53 1.51
C HIS A 165 18.86 6.27 2.71
N ASN A 166 19.32 7.49 2.51
CA ASN A 166 19.95 8.28 3.56
C ASN A 166 18.98 8.70 4.68
N LEU A 167 17.68 8.78 4.42
CA LEU A 167 16.68 9.02 5.48
C LEU A 167 16.68 7.94 6.56
N LYS A 168 17.15 6.73 6.26
CA LYS A 168 17.34 5.66 7.25
C LYS A 168 18.29 6.05 8.38
N TYR A 169 19.26 6.92 8.11
CA TYR A 169 20.28 7.34 9.09
C TYR A 169 19.64 7.86 10.39
N TYR A 170 18.66 8.76 10.28
CA TYR A 170 18.05 9.40 11.44
C TYR A 170 17.34 8.43 12.37
N THR A 171 16.64 7.46 11.79
CA THR A 171 15.90 6.46 12.58
C THR A 171 16.84 5.36 13.07
N TRP A 172 17.59 4.76 12.17
CA TRP A 172 18.26 3.49 12.47
C TRP A 172 19.64 3.70 13.08
N VAL A 173 20.40 4.69 12.65
CA VAL A 173 21.72 4.97 13.21
C VAL A 173 21.58 5.82 14.48
N GLU A 174 20.96 6.99 14.39
CA GLU A 174 20.90 7.92 15.53
C GLU A 174 20.00 7.46 16.68
N GLN A 175 18.84 6.88 16.36
CA GLN A 175 17.84 6.52 17.38
C GLN A 175 17.90 5.05 17.80
N GLN A 176 18.22 4.14 16.88
CA GLN A 176 18.20 2.69 17.14
C GLN A 176 19.60 2.07 17.29
N GLY A 177 20.66 2.85 17.11
CA GLY A 177 22.04 2.41 17.36
C GLY A 177 22.62 1.43 16.33
N MET A 178 22.03 1.36 15.12
CA MET A 178 22.63 0.62 14.01
C MET A 178 23.93 1.32 13.58
N SER A 179 24.88 0.54 13.01
CA SER A 179 26.14 1.15 12.56
C SER A 179 25.99 1.88 11.23
N VAL A 180 26.83 2.90 11.02
CA VAL A 180 26.94 3.59 9.72
C VAL A 180 27.48 2.63 8.66
N GLU A 181 28.36 1.71 9.06
CA GLU A 181 28.94 0.68 8.22
C GLU A 181 27.86 -0.24 7.65
N ASP A 182 26.89 -0.70 8.47
CA ASP A 182 25.78 -1.54 8.02
C ASP A 182 24.86 -0.76 7.08
N LEU A 183 24.55 0.49 7.39
CA LEU A 183 23.76 1.35 6.49
C LEU A 183 24.46 1.52 5.13
N ASN A 184 25.76 1.75 5.12
CA ASN A 184 26.54 1.86 3.88
C ASN A 184 26.63 0.52 3.13
N ALA A 185 26.75 -0.60 3.84
CA ALA A 185 26.76 -1.92 3.22
C ALA A 185 25.47 -2.21 2.45
N GLN A 186 24.31 -1.80 2.97
CA GLN A 186 23.04 -1.90 2.24
C GLN A 186 23.07 -1.20 0.86
N TRP A 187 23.85 -0.16 0.71
CA TRP A 187 23.94 0.58 -0.55
C TRP A 187 25.07 0.09 -1.44
N TYR A 188 26.25 -0.17 -0.88
CA TYR A 188 27.48 -0.43 -1.63
C TYR A 188 27.85 -1.90 -1.73
N ASP A 189 27.36 -2.76 -0.83
CA ASP A 189 27.68 -4.19 -0.80
C ASP A 189 26.43 -5.06 -0.89
N THR A 190 25.79 -5.05 -2.06
CA THR A 190 24.58 -5.85 -2.33
C THR A 190 24.81 -7.34 -2.05
N LYS A 191 25.98 -7.87 -2.40
CA LYS A 191 26.29 -9.29 -2.31
C LYS A 191 26.28 -9.81 -0.87
N ASN A 192 26.90 -9.08 0.04
CA ASN A 192 27.00 -9.52 1.44
C ASN A 192 25.85 -9.00 2.31
N THR A 193 24.97 -8.15 1.77
CA THR A 193 23.74 -7.69 2.44
C THR A 193 22.50 -8.34 1.83
N TRP A 194 21.98 -7.82 0.75
CA TRP A 194 20.67 -8.25 0.20
C TRP A 194 20.70 -9.66 -0.36
N ASP A 195 21.74 -10.03 -1.11
CA ASP A 195 21.87 -11.40 -1.65
C ASP A 195 22.04 -12.42 -0.52
N ALA A 196 22.80 -12.07 0.53
CA ALA A 196 22.97 -12.92 1.68
C ALA A 196 21.67 -13.13 2.48
N VAL A 197 20.84 -12.07 2.60
CA VAL A 197 19.50 -12.19 3.22
C VAL A 197 18.60 -13.10 2.38
N HIS A 198 18.55 -12.89 1.07
CA HIS A 198 17.72 -13.72 0.18
C HIS A 198 18.18 -15.18 0.12
N ALA A 199 19.48 -15.46 0.27
CA ALA A 199 20.00 -16.82 0.29
C ALA A 199 19.52 -17.66 1.48
N GLN A 200 19.04 -17.02 2.55
CA GLN A 200 18.49 -17.70 3.74
C GLN A 200 17.10 -18.30 3.52
N ALA A 201 16.40 -17.93 2.44
CA ALA A 201 14.99 -18.31 2.22
C ALA A 201 14.77 -19.81 2.34
N LYS A 202 15.65 -20.64 1.74
CA LYS A 202 15.52 -22.11 1.78
C LYS A 202 15.66 -22.66 3.20
N GLU A 203 16.65 -22.19 3.95
CA GLU A 203 16.90 -22.62 5.34
C GLU A 203 15.73 -22.20 6.24
N LEU A 204 15.20 -20.97 6.04
CA LEU A 204 14.03 -20.49 6.78
C LEU A 204 12.79 -21.32 6.48
N ASP A 205 12.55 -21.70 5.23
CA ASP A 205 11.43 -22.57 4.85
C ASP A 205 11.54 -23.95 5.52
N GLU A 206 12.75 -24.53 5.59
CA GLU A 206 13.01 -25.80 6.27
C GLU A 206 12.74 -25.68 7.77
N LEU A 207 13.17 -24.59 8.42
CA LEU A 207 12.90 -24.33 9.84
C LEU A 207 11.42 -24.10 10.13
N ILE A 208 10.71 -23.36 9.27
CA ILE A 208 9.27 -23.13 9.39
C ILE A 208 8.50 -24.44 9.26
N ASN A 209 8.85 -25.28 8.30
CA ASN A 209 8.22 -26.57 8.11
C ASN A 209 8.46 -27.50 9.31
N ALA A 210 9.69 -27.57 9.82
CA ALA A 210 10.03 -28.34 10.99
C ALA A 210 9.23 -27.88 12.24
N PHE A 211 9.12 -26.57 12.44
CA PHE A 211 8.30 -25.99 13.52
C PHE A 211 6.81 -26.32 13.37
N ASN A 212 6.26 -26.19 12.18
CA ASN A 212 4.85 -26.51 11.89
C ASN A 212 4.55 -28.00 12.13
N ASP A 213 5.48 -28.89 11.80
CA ASP A 213 5.37 -30.33 12.07
C ASP A 213 5.42 -30.62 13.57
N GLU A 214 6.33 -29.97 14.30
CA GLU A 214 6.48 -30.13 15.75
C GLU A 214 5.23 -29.70 16.52
N VAL A 215 4.66 -28.54 16.17
CA VAL A 215 3.44 -28.02 16.80
C VAL A 215 2.15 -28.67 16.27
N GLY A 216 2.24 -29.49 15.23
CA GLY A 216 1.10 -30.19 14.63
C GLY A 216 0.14 -29.28 13.86
N LEU A 217 0.56 -28.08 13.47
CA LEU A 217 -0.30 -27.08 12.83
C LEU A 217 -0.92 -27.62 11.53
N LEU A 218 -0.14 -28.31 10.70
CA LEU A 218 -0.61 -28.87 9.42
C LEU A 218 -1.55 -30.07 9.58
N LYS A 219 -1.62 -30.67 10.77
CA LYS A 219 -2.54 -31.77 11.07
C LYS A 219 -3.90 -31.29 11.55
N ALA A 220 -4.02 -30.01 11.85
CA ALA A 220 -5.26 -29.36 12.31
C ALA A 220 -6.02 -28.66 11.18
N LEU A 221 -5.45 -28.59 9.97
CA LEU A 221 -6.06 -28.11 8.73
C LEU A 221 -6.54 -29.28 7.87
#